data_c074c14f5a720f29538436ed5d7990d5
#
_entry.id   c074c14f5a720f29538436ed5d7990d5
#
_cell.length_a   1.000
_cell.length_b   1.000
_cell.length_c   1.000
_cell.angle_alpha   90.00
_cell.angle_beta   90.00
_cell.angle_gamma   90.00
#
_symmetry.space_group_name_H-M   'P 1'
#
loop_
_entity.id
_entity.type
_entity.pdbx_description
1 polymer ?
#
loop_
_entity_poly.entity_id
_entity_poly.type
_entity_poly.pdbx_seq_one_letter_code
_entity_poly.pdbx_strand_id
1 'polypeptide(L)'
;MCNMGPGLHIWPMADDCCCAPPPLNLDPHRGNVGYRRVLWLVLAINGLMFLVEIGAGVAAGSVSLQADALDFLGDTANYAISLVVVGMALRYRATAALAKGGTMGFFGLWVIATLIWHAAHGTLPDAVTMGVVGFAALVANAASFGLLWAYRGGDANMRSAWICTRNDVLGNLAVLLAALGVFGTGTGWPDVVVAAIMATLALQGAATVIRQSLGELRQPVHVPAE
;
A
#
# COMPACT_ATOMS: atom_id res chain seq x y z
N MET A 1 4.58 8.73 -22.17
CA MET A 1 3.44 9.59 -22.54
C MET A 1 2.17 8.80 -22.24
N CYS A 2 1.52 9.08 -21.10
CA CYS A 2 0.19 8.53 -20.83
C CYS A 2 -0.81 9.25 -21.74
N ASN A 3 -1.52 8.49 -22.55
CA ASN A 3 -2.51 9.00 -23.49
C ASN A 3 -3.75 9.44 -22.70
N MET A 4 -3.91 10.74 -22.50
CA MET A 4 -5.10 11.32 -21.87
C MET A 4 -6.22 11.39 -22.91
N GLY A 5 -7.18 10.45 -22.82
CA GLY A 5 -8.47 10.60 -23.48
C GLY A 5 -9.30 11.71 -22.79
N PRO A 6 -10.20 12.43 -23.52
CA PRO A 6 -11.00 13.51 -22.97
C PRO A 6 -12.17 12.97 -22.14
N GLY A 7 -11.99 12.86 -20.83
CA GLY A 7 -13.05 12.53 -19.87
C GLY A 7 -12.83 13.36 -18.60
N LEU A 8 -13.91 14.01 -18.17
CA LEU A 8 -13.96 14.92 -17.02
C LEU A 8 -13.53 14.21 -15.73
N HIS A 9 -12.25 14.28 -15.36
CA HIS A 9 -11.69 13.72 -14.15
C HIS A 9 -11.80 14.70 -12.98
N ILE A 10 -12.87 14.58 -12.25
CA ILE A 10 -12.99 15.13 -10.89
C ILE A 10 -12.32 14.09 -9.98
N TRP A 11 -11.12 14.38 -9.50
CA TRP A 11 -10.22 13.56 -8.66
C TRP A 11 -9.51 12.38 -9.37
N PRO A 12 -8.29 12.59 -9.87
CA PRO A 12 -7.38 11.49 -10.20
C PRO A 12 -6.67 11.02 -8.92
N MET A 13 -7.38 10.38 -8.04
CA MET A 13 -6.80 9.82 -6.81
C MET A 13 -6.92 8.30 -6.86
N ALA A 14 -5.82 7.65 -6.72
CA ALA A 14 -5.62 6.27 -6.30
C ALA A 14 -5.38 5.18 -7.37
N ASP A 15 -5.89 5.26 -8.60
CA ASP A 15 -5.94 4.05 -9.44
C ASP A 15 -4.62 3.66 -10.13
N ASP A 16 -3.65 4.58 -10.31
CA ASP A 16 -2.50 4.30 -11.17
C ASP A 16 -1.12 4.31 -10.47
N CYS A 17 -1.01 4.84 -9.26
CA CYS A 17 0.32 5.13 -8.69
C CYS A 17 0.91 4.00 -7.85
N CYS A 18 0.10 3.29 -7.05
CA CYS A 18 0.61 2.27 -6.12
C CYS A 18 0.56 0.84 -6.68
N CYS A 19 -0.17 0.60 -7.77
CA CYS A 19 -0.41 -0.72 -8.32
C CYS A 19 0.31 -1.01 -9.64
N ALA A 20 0.83 0.01 -10.34
CA ALA A 20 1.53 -0.21 -11.59
C ALA A 20 2.91 -0.85 -11.35
N PRO A 21 3.25 -1.98 -11.98
CA PRO A 21 4.62 -2.44 -11.99
C PRO A 21 5.50 -1.37 -12.63
N PRO A 22 6.72 -1.15 -12.11
CA PRO A 22 7.61 -0.13 -12.66
C PRO A 22 7.84 -0.37 -14.15
N PRO A 23 7.81 0.70 -14.99
CA PRO A 23 8.00 0.58 -16.43
C PRO A 23 9.33 -0.11 -16.77
N LEU A 24 9.35 -0.80 -17.90
CA LEU A 24 10.49 -1.61 -18.42
C LEU A 24 11.77 -0.83 -18.69
N ASN A 25 11.80 0.48 -18.49
CA ASN A 25 13.00 1.26 -18.67
C ASN A 25 14.03 0.85 -17.63
N LEU A 26 15.16 0.34 -18.11
CA LEU A 26 16.35 0.07 -17.32
C LEU A 26 16.61 1.29 -16.45
N ASP A 27 16.39 1.15 -15.16
CA ASP A 27 16.55 2.21 -14.18
C ASP A 27 18.00 2.74 -14.25
N PRO A 28 18.25 3.97 -14.73
CA PRO A 28 19.61 4.53 -14.78
C PRO A 28 20.22 4.66 -13.39
N HIS A 29 19.40 4.55 -12.33
CA HIS A 29 19.80 4.61 -10.92
C HIS A 29 20.05 3.23 -10.30
N ARG A 30 19.95 2.15 -11.08
CA ARG A 30 20.27 0.79 -10.62
C ARG A 30 21.69 0.67 -10.03
N GLY A 31 22.59 1.58 -10.47
CA GLY A 31 23.94 1.76 -9.92
C GLY A 31 24.02 2.71 -8.71
N ASN A 32 22.94 3.41 -8.35
CA ASN A 32 22.96 4.35 -7.23
C ASN A 32 22.84 3.61 -5.90
N VAL A 33 23.99 3.36 -5.27
CA VAL A 33 24.10 2.67 -3.98
C VAL A 33 23.28 3.40 -2.89
N GLY A 34 23.18 4.72 -2.97
CA GLY A 34 22.40 5.55 -2.04
C GLY A 34 20.91 5.24 -2.11
N TYR A 35 20.35 5.22 -3.31
CA TYR A 35 18.93 4.89 -3.52
C TYR A 35 18.58 3.47 -3.03
N ARG A 36 19.41 2.48 -3.35
CA ARG A 36 19.20 1.11 -2.89
C ARG A 36 19.23 0.98 -1.37
N ARG A 37 20.10 1.73 -0.68
CA ARG A 37 20.12 1.76 0.80
C ARG A 37 18.84 2.36 1.35
N VAL A 38 18.34 3.43 0.75
CA VAL A 38 17.06 4.05 1.13
C VAL A 38 15.91 3.07 0.92
N LEU A 39 15.85 2.37 -0.22
CA LEU A 39 14.81 1.35 -0.47
C LEU A 39 14.85 0.22 0.57
N TRP A 40 16.03 -0.28 0.97
CA TRP A 40 16.14 -1.28 2.03
C TRP A 40 15.65 -0.77 3.37
N LEU A 41 15.96 0.48 3.70
CA LEU A 41 15.53 1.09 4.95
C LEU A 41 14.01 1.29 4.98
N VAL A 42 13.44 1.83 3.91
CA VAL A 42 11.99 2.03 3.79
C VAL A 42 11.24 0.70 3.78
N LEU A 43 11.79 -0.34 3.11
CA LEU A 43 11.25 -1.70 3.16
C LEU A 43 11.23 -2.24 4.58
N ALA A 44 12.31 -2.06 5.34
CA ALA A 44 12.38 -2.53 6.72
C ALA A 44 11.39 -1.78 7.64
N ILE A 45 11.25 -0.47 7.46
CA ILE A 45 10.27 0.35 8.20
C ILE A 45 8.85 -0.15 7.92
N ASN A 46 8.48 -0.29 6.65
CA ASN A 46 7.13 -0.71 6.26
C ASN A 46 6.85 -2.16 6.70
N GLY A 47 7.80 -3.08 6.52
CA GLY A 47 7.64 -4.47 6.95
C GLY A 47 7.48 -4.61 8.46
N LEU A 48 8.22 -3.82 9.26
CA LEU A 48 8.07 -3.80 10.71
C LEU A 48 6.72 -3.21 11.11
N MET A 49 6.30 -2.09 10.50
CA MET A 49 5.01 -1.46 10.79
C MET A 49 3.84 -2.36 10.44
N PHE A 50 3.89 -3.07 9.31
CA PHE A 50 2.91 -4.10 8.99
C PHE A 50 2.70 -5.09 10.14
N LEU A 51 3.80 -5.64 10.70
CA LEU A 51 3.72 -6.60 11.79
C LEU A 51 3.17 -5.98 13.09
N VAL A 52 3.56 -4.74 13.39
CA VAL A 52 3.08 -4.01 14.56
C VAL A 52 1.58 -3.72 14.43
N GLU A 53 1.15 -3.19 13.30
CA GLU A 53 -0.25 -2.79 13.09
C GLU A 53 -1.21 -3.96 13.00
N ILE A 54 -0.83 -5.03 12.28
CA ILE A 54 -1.72 -6.21 12.20
C ILE A 54 -1.88 -6.86 13.57
N GLY A 55 -0.78 -6.95 14.34
CA GLY A 55 -0.81 -7.46 15.71
C GLY A 55 -1.62 -6.59 16.67
N ALA A 56 -1.37 -5.28 16.65
CA ALA A 56 -2.08 -4.32 17.49
C ALA A 56 -3.55 -4.18 17.08
N GLY A 57 -3.85 -4.16 15.80
CA GLY A 57 -5.22 -4.07 15.27
C GLY A 57 -6.09 -5.27 15.70
N VAL A 58 -5.53 -6.46 15.64
CA VAL A 58 -6.21 -7.66 16.15
C VAL A 58 -6.39 -7.60 17.67
N ALA A 59 -5.34 -7.24 18.41
CA ALA A 59 -5.38 -7.18 19.88
C ALA A 59 -6.32 -6.08 20.40
N ALA A 60 -6.35 -4.90 19.74
CA ALA A 60 -7.23 -3.78 20.09
C ALA A 60 -8.66 -3.93 19.57
N GLY A 61 -8.94 -4.91 18.72
CA GLY A 61 -10.22 -5.03 18.02
C GLY A 61 -10.50 -3.90 17.04
N SER A 62 -9.43 -3.25 16.50
CA SER A 62 -9.55 -2.16 15.54
C SER A 62 -9.42 -2.67 14.12
N VAL A 63 -10.46 -2.45 13.33
CA VAL A 63 -10.49 -2.86 11.92
C VAL A 63 -9.77 -1.84 11.04
N SER A 64 -9.74 -0.56 11.42
CA SER A 64 -9.01 0.46 10.67
C SER A 64 -7.49 0.26 10.77
N LEU A 65 -6.94 -0.13 11.94
CA LEU A 65 -5.54 -0.52 12.05
C LEU A 65 -5.21 -1.76 11.19
N GLN A 66 -6.10 -2.75 11.15
CA GLN A 66 -5.91 -3.91 10.29
C GLN A 66 -5.96 -3.54 8.80
N ALA A 67 -6.79 -2.56 8.43
CA ALA A 67 -6.86 -2.05 7.06
C ALA A 67 -5.60 -1.24 6.70
N ASP A 68 -5.10 -0.41 7.63
CA ASP A 68 -3.87 0.39 7.45
C ASP A 68 -2.63 -0.51 7.29
N ALA A 69 -2.59 -1.64 8.04
CA ALA A 69 -1.54 -2.63 7.87
C ALA A 69 -1.42 -3.16 6.42
N LEU A 70 -2.51 -3.17 5.64
CA LEU A 70 -2.46 -3.59 4.23
C LEU A 70 -1.68 -2.62 3.36
N ASP A 71 -1.67 -1.33 3.66
CA ASP A 71 -0.89 -0.33 2.94
C ASP A 71 0.60 -0.58 3.19
N PHE A 72 0.99 -0.81 4.45
CA PHE A 72 2.36 -1.21 4.81
C PHE A 72 2.80 -2.52 4.15
N LEU A 73 1.91 -3.51 4.04
CA LEU A 73 2.17 -4.76 3.33
C LEU A 73 2.37 -4.51 1.83
N GLY A 74 1.51 -3.70 1.24
CA GLY A 74 1.57 -3.31 -0.17
C GLY A 74 2.89 -2.63 -0.52
N ASP A 75 3.31 -1.69 0.31
CA ASP A 75 4.55 -0.95 0.17
C ASP A 75 5.78 -1.84 0.36
N THR A 76 5.78 -2.68 1.41
CA THR A 76 6.83 -3.68 1.63
C THR A 76 7.03 -4.55 0.38
N ALA A 77 5.94 -5.04 -0.21
CA ALA A 77 6.00 -5.83 -1.43
C ALA A 77 6.51 -5.01 -2.64
N ASN A 78 6.09 -3.75 -2.78
CA ASN A 78 6.56 -2.85 -3.84
C ASN A 78 8.07 -2.61 -3.76
N TYR A 79 8.58 -2.29 -2.58
CA TYR A 79 10.02 -2.07 -2.37
C TYR A 79 10.83 -3.35 -2.56
N ALA A 80 10.31 -4.50 -2.10
CA ALA A 80 10.94 -5.81 -2.32
C ALA A 80 11.02 -6.16 -3.82
N ILE A 81 9.93 -5.96 -4.57
CA ILE A 81 9.90 -6.17 -6.02
C ILE A 81 10.91 -5.24 -6.71
N SER A 82 10.93 -3.95 -6.33
CA SER A 82 11.87 -2.98 -6.88
C SER A 82 13.33 -3.35 -6.62
N LEU A 83 13.65 -3.92 -5.47
CA LEU A 83 15.01 -4.30 -5.10
C LEU A 83 15.49 -5.62 -5.74
N VAL A 84 14.59 -6.60 -5.87
CA VAL A 84 14.94 -7.98 -6.21
C VAL A 84 14.61 -8.30 -7.66
N VAL A 85 13.43 -7.92 -8.15
CA VAL A 85 12.87 -8.40 -9.41
C VAL A 85 13.09 -7.43 -10.57
N VAL A 86 13.46 -6.17 -10.29
CA VAL A 86 13.81 -5.19 -11.33
C VAL A 86 15.03 -5.68 -12.13
N GLY A 87 14.85 -5.82 -13.45
CA GLY A 87 15.87 -6.36 -14.38
C GLY A 87 15.82 -7.87 -14.61
N MET A 88 14.88 -8.57 -13.98
CA MET A 88 14.53 -9.95 -14.34
C MET A 88 13.54 -9.97 -15.52
N ALA A 89 13.40 -11.13 -16.16
CA ALA A 89 12.43 -11.31 -17.25
C ALA A 89 10.99 -10.97 -16.78
N LEU A 90 10.18 -10.44 -17.70
CA LEU A 90 8.81 -9.97 -17.45
C LEU A 90 7.97 -10.98 -16.64
N ARG A 91 8.08 -12.28 -16.97
CA ARG A 91 7.35 -13.34 -16.27
C ARG A 91 7.61 -13.40 -14.77
N TYR A 92 8.88 -13.19 -14.33
CA TYR A 92 9.20 -13.22 -12.89
C TYR A 92 8.64 -12.00 -12.18
N ARG A 93 8.66 -10.83 -12.83
CA ARG A 93 8.08 -9.59 -12.32
C ARG A 93 6.56 -9.72 -12.21
N ALA A 94 5.91 -10.21 -13.26
CA ALA A 94 4.46 -10.44 -13.27
C ALA A 94 4.04 -11.49 -12.24
N THR A 95 4.83 -12.57 -12.03
CA THR A 95 4.54 -13.55 -10.98
C THR A 95 4.68 -12.95 -9.58
N ALA A 96 5.72 -12.15 -9.33
CA ALA A 96 5.88 -11.48 -8.05
C ALA A 96 4.75 -10.48 -7.77
N ALA A 97 4.33 -9.71 -8.78
CA ALA A 97 3.20 -8.81 -8.68
C ALA A 97 1.88 -9.56 -8.46
N LEU A 98 1.68 -10.71 -9.12
CA LEU A 98 0.51 -11.56 -8.91
C LEU A 98 0.47 -12.11 -7.47
N ALA A 99 1.61 -12.58 -6.95
CA ALA A 99 1.70 -13.04 -5.56
C ALA A 99 1.37 -11.91 -4.57
N LYS A 100 1.91 -10.69 -4.80
CA LYS A 100 1.55 -9.49 -4.02
C LYS A 100 0.05 -9.24 -4.06
N GLY A 101 -0.54 -9.12 -5.26
CA GLY A 101 -1.97 -8.85 -5.42
C GLY A 101 -2.85 -9.92 -4.76
N GLY A 102 -2.46 -11.21 -4.87
CA GLY A 102 -3.12 -12.33 -4.20
C GLY A 102 -3.08 -12.21 -2.67
N THR A 103 -1.93 -11.90 -2.10
CA THR A 103 -1.74 -11.70 -0.66
C THR A 103 -2.55 -10.51 -0.15
N MET A 104 -2.48 -9.36 -0.83
CA MET A 104 -3.30 -8.18 -0.48
C MET A 104 -4.80 -8.46 -0.58
N GLY A 105 -5.23 -9.17 -1.63
CA GLY A 105 -6.63 -9.58 -1.79
C GLY A 105 -7.11 -10.48 -0.66
N PHE A 106 -6.29 -11.48 -0.26
CA PHE A 106 -6.62 -12.37 0.86
C PHE A 106 -6.78 -11.60 2.18
N PHE A 107 -5.81 -10.77 2.54
CA PHE A 107 -5.89 -9.95 3.75
C PHE A 107 -7.01 -8.90 3.67
N GLY A 108 -7.24 -8.29 2.51
CA GLY A 108 -8.36 -7.36 2.30
C GLY A 108 -9.73 -8.01 2.55
N LEU A 109 -9.91 -9.26 2.09
CA LEU A 109 -11.12 -10.04 2.39
C LEU A 109 -11.23 -10.39 3.87
N TRP A 110 -10.11 -10.68 4.54
CA TRP A 110 -10.06 -10.86 5.98
C TRP A 110 -10.54 -9.60 6.71
N VAL A 111 -10.04 -8.43 6.34
CA VAL A 111 -10.46 -7.15 6.94
C VAL A 111 -11.95 -6.89 6.71
N ILE A 112 -12.49 -7.16 5.51
CA ILE A 112 -13.92 -7.04 5.25
C ILE A 112 -14.75 -7.99 6.13
N ALA A 113 -14.31 -9.25 6.30
CA ALA A 113 -15.01 -10.19 7.18
C ALA A 113 -15.00 -9.71 8.64
N THR A 114 -13.87 -9.22 9.12
CA THR A 114 -13.71 -8.64 10.46
C THR A 114 -14.58 -7.39 10.63
N LEU A 115 -14.63 -6.52 9.63
CA LEU A 115 -15.47 -5.33 9.61
C LEU A 115 -16.96 -5.68 9.75
N ILE A 116 -17.44 -6.64 8.96
CA ILE A 116 -18.84 -7.10 9.03
C ILE A 116 -19.14 -7.66 10.43
N TRP A 117 -18.20 -8.44 10.99
CA TRP A 117 -18.34 -8.99 12.34
C TRP A 117 -18.46 -7.87 13.39
N HIS A 118 -17.55 -6.88 13.36
CA HIS A 118 -17.54 -5.75 14.32
C HIS A 118 -18.78 -4.88 14.17
N ALA A 119 -19.21 -4.58 12.94
CA ALA A 119 -20.43 -3.83 12.69
C ALA A 119 -21.69 -4.54 13.21
N ALA A 120 -21.76 -5.89 13.08
CA ALA A 120 -22.90 -6.67 13.54
C ALA A 120 -22.95 -6.83 15.06
N HIS A 121 -21.82 -6.88 15.75
CA HIS A 121 -21.74 -7.13 17.20
C HIS A 121 -21.52 -5.86 18.03
N GLY A 122 -21.36 -4.69 17.40
CA GLY A 122 -21.17 -3.42 18.09
C GLY A 122 -19.89 -3.38 18.95
N THR A 123 -18.81 -4.00 18.48
CA THR A 123 -17.54 -4.05 19.21
C THR A 123 -16.93 -2.65 19.36
N LEU A 124 -16.37 -2.38 20.55
CA LEU A 124 -15.68 -1.14 20.85
C LEU A 124 -14.15 -1.39 20.83
N PRO A 125 -13.41 -0.85 19.87
CA PRO A 125 -11.97 -0.99 19.84
C PRO A 125 -11.29 -0.14 20.92
N ASP A 126 -10.06 -0.55 21.30
CA ASP A 126 -9.26 0.24 22.24
C ASP A 126 -8.66 1.48 21.55
N ALA A 127 -9.32 2.61 21.78
CA ALA A 127 -8.94 3.90 21.20
C ALA A 127 -7.51 4.35 21.56
N VAL A 128 -7.01 3.97 22.75
CA VAL A 128 -5.64 4.32 23.17
C VAL A 128 -4.62 3.58 22.31
N THR A 129 -4.78 2.28 22.15
CA THR A 129 -3.91 1.48 21.27
C THR A 129 -4.00 1.97 19.83
N MET A 130 -5.20 2.26 19.31
CA MET A 130 -5.38 2.85 17.97
C MET A 130 -4.59 4.16 17.82
N GLY A 131 -4.69 5.06 18.80
CA GLY A 131 -4.01 6.35 18.77
C GLY A 131 -2.49 6.21 18.83
N VAL A 132 -1.97 5.37 19.71
CA VAL A 132 -0.51 5.17 19.85
C VAL A 132 0.08 4.51 18.61
N VAL A 133 -0.53 3.45 18.12
CA VAL A 133 -0.03 2.70 16.96
C VAL A 133 -0.22 3.50 15.68
N GLY A 134 -1.38 4.13 15.45
CA GLY A 134 -1.62 5.00 14.31
C GLY A 134 -0.68 6.22 14.28
N PHE A 135 -0.30 6.77 15.45
CA PHE A 135 0.72 7.82 15.51
C PHE A 135 2.11 7.29 15.14
N ALA A 136 2.48 6.09 15.59
CA ALA A 136 3.72 5.44 15.20
C ALA A 136 3.76 5.18 13.67
N ALA A 137 2.65 4.73 13.09
CA ALA A 137 2.47 4.55 11.65
C ALA A 137 2.66 5.87 10.88
N LEU A 138 2.01 6.94 11.33
CA LEU A 138 2.19 8.26 10.75
C LEU A 138 3.65 8.73 10.77
N VAL A 139 4.36 8.52 11.89
CA VAL A 139 5.79 8.85 12.01
C VAL A 139 6.64 7.99 11.06
N ALA A 140 6.35 6.69 10.95
CA ALA A 140 7.06 5.78 10.05
C ALA A 140 6.88 6.18 8.57
N ASN A 141 5.64 6.50 8.15
CA ASN A 141 5.37 6.96 6.80
C ASN A 141 5.93 8.35 6.53
N ALA A 142 5.89 9.28 7.49
CA ALA A 142 6.53 10.58 7.36
C ALA A 142 8.06 10.45 7.23
N ALA A 143 8.69 9.53 7.96
CA ALA A 143 10.11 9.23 7.82
C ALA A 143 10.43 8.64 6.45
N SER A 144 9.65 7.67 5.98
CA SER A 144 9.78 7.08 4.64
C SER A 144 9.60 8.13 3.55
N PHE A 145 8.60 9.01 3.69
CA PHE A 145 8.38 10.15 2.80
C PHE A 145 9.60 11.09 2.75
N GLY A 146 10.17 11.44 3.91
CA GLY A 146 11.37 12.26 3.99
C GLY A 146 12.59 11.61 3.35
N LEU A 147 12.79 10.30 3.54
CA LEU A 147 13.87 9.53 2.91
C LEU A 147 13.73 9.49 1.38
N LEU A 148 12.51 9.37 0.86
CA LEU A 148 12.23 9.34 -0.58
C LEU A 148 12.18 10.73 -1.21
N TRP A 149 12.07 11.80 -0.42
CA TRP A 149 11.98 13.18 -0.91
C TRP A 149 13.14 13.58 -1.83
N ALA A 150 14.36 13.13 -1.52
CA ALA A 150 15.54 13.41 -2.35
C ALA A 150 15.43 12.83 -3.77
N TYR A 151 14.58 11.81 -3.96
CA TYR A 151 14.42 11.05 -5.20
C TYR A 151 13.12 11.38 -5.95
N ARG A 152 12.29 12.33 -5.46
CA ARG A 152 10.98 12.69 -6.05
C ARG A 152 11.05 13.21 -7.49
N GLY A 153 12.19 13.76 -7.89
CA GLY A 153 12.46 14.27 -9.25
C GLY A 153 13.16 13.26 -10.16
N GLY A 154 13.35 12.01 -9.70
CA GLY A 154 13.98 10.95 -10.46
C GLY A 154 13.08 10.34 -11.54
N ASP A 155 13.30 9.07 -11.84
CA ASP A 155 12.50 8.34 -12.82
C ASP A 155 11.05 8.07 -12.35
N ALA A 156 10.25 7.41 -13.22
CA ALA A 156 8.85 7.11 -12.93
C ALA A 156 8.67 6.23 -11.68
N ASN A 157 9.61 5.30 -11.41
CA ASN A 157 9.57 4.42 -10.23
C ASN A 157 9.81 5.21 -8.93
N MET A 158 10.81 6.09 -8.93
CA MET A 158 11.11 6.97 -7.78
C MET A 158 9.95 7.91 -7.47
N ARG A 159 9.38 8.51 -8.52
CA ARG A 159 8.23 9.40 -8.39
C ARG A 159 6.99 8.66 -7.88
N SER A 160 6.75 7.45 -8.36
CA SER A 160 5.64 6.60 -7.91
C SER A 160 5.79 6.28 -6.42
N ALA A 161 6.97 5.80 -5.98
CA ALA A 161 7.23 5.51 -4.57
C ALA A 161 6.95 6.71 -3.67
N TRP A 162 7.39 7.91 -4.07
CA TRP A 162 7.13 9.13 -3.30
C TRP A 162 5.64 9.50 -3.23
N ILE A 163 4.88 9.34 -4.33
CA ILE A 163 3.44 9.63 -4.37
C ILE A 163 2.67 8.65 -3.48
N CYS A 164 3.02 7.36 -3.51
CA CYS A 164 2.42 6.34 -2.64
C CYS A 164 2.59 6.72 -1.18
N THR A 165 3.84 6.90 -0.72
CA THR A 165 4.12 7.24 0.68
C THR A 165 3.43 8.54 1.13
N ARG A 166 3.21 9.51 0.22
CA ARG A 166 2.41 10.69 0.53
C ARG A 166 0.94 10.33 0.81
N ASN A 167 0.38 9.41 0.06
CA ASN A 167 -1.01 8.98 0.25
C ASN A 167 -1.16 8.17 1.55
N ASP A 168 -0.15 7.38 1.93
CA ASP A 168 -0.14 6.59 3.16
C ASP A 168 -0.16 7.49 4.41
N VAL A 169 0.54 8.63 4.37
CA VAL A 169 0.44 9.67 5.42
C VAL A 169 -1.01 10.14 5.61
N LEU A 170 -1.79 10.28 4.53
CA LEU A 170 -3.20 10.65 4.61
C LEU A 170 -4.05 9.51 5.17
N GLY A 171 -3.76 8.26 4.82
CA GLY A 171 -4.39 7.07 5.39
C GLY A 171 -4.20 6.98 6.89
N ASN A 172 -2.96 7.10 7.37
CA ASN A 172 -2.66 7.08 8.80
C ASN A 172 -3.35 8.23 9.56
N LEU A 173 -3.49 9.41 8.95
CA LEU A 173 -4.25 10.50 9.54
C LEU A 173 -5.73 10.14 9.70
N ALA A 174 -6.31 9.42 8.73
CA ALA A 174 -7.69 8.93 8.84
C ALA A 174 -7.86 7.94 9.99
N VAL A 175 -6.89 7.03 10.22
CA VAL A 175 -6.88 6.10 11.37
C VAL A 175 -6.81 6.86 12.70
N LEU A 176 -5.98 7.90 12.80
CA LEU A 176 -5.93 8.76 13.99
C LEU A 176 -7.24 9.49 14.23
N LEU A 177 -7.91 9.97 13.18
CA LEU A 177 -9.24 10.57 13.29
C LEU A 177 -10.29 9.54 13.74
N ALA A 178 -10.19 8.29 13.27
CA ALA A 178 -11.02 7.19 13.76
C ALA A 178 -10.80 6.94 15.26
N ALA A 179 -9.55 6.90 15.73
CA ALA A 179 -9.20 6.73 17.13
C ALA A 179 -9.80 7.84 18.01
N LEU A 180 -9.69 9.10 17.58
CA LEU A 180 -10.30 10.25 18.26
C LEU A 180 -11.84 10.15 18.25
N GLY A 181 -12.42 9.69 17.14
CA GLY A 181 -13.85 9.47 17.01
C GLY A 181 -14.35 8.38 17.95
N VAL A 182 -13.66 7.25 18.05
CA VAL A 182 -13.97 6.17 19.01
C VAL A 182 -13.87 6.67 20.45
N PHE A 183 -12.79 7.37 20.80
CA PHE A 183 -12.60 7.94 22.12
C PHE A 183 -13.72 8.93 22.48
N GLY A 184 -14.08 9.83 21.56
CA GLY A 184 -15.06 10.88 21.82
C GLY A 184 -16.52 10.40 21.83
N THR A 185 -16.86 9.39 21.02
CA THR A 185 -18.23 8.88 20.89
C THR A 185 -18.52 7.66 21.77
N GLY A 186 -17.49 6.96 22.22
CA GLY A 186 -17.63 5.68 22.95
C GLY A 186 -18.24 4.57 22.08
N THR A 187 -18.15 4.67 20.75
CA THR A 187 -18.68 3.68 19.80
C THR A 187 -17.63 3.25 18.80
N GLY A 188 -17.74 2.03 18.23
CA GLY A 188 -16.82 1.53 17.22
C GLY A 188 -17.08 2.03 15.78
N TRP A 189 -18.12 2.81 15.54
CA TRP A 189 -18.50 3.26 14.21
C TRP A 189 -17.44 4.06 13.45
N PRO A 190 -16.70 4.98 14.09
CA PRO A 190 -15.63 5.71 13.40
C PRO A 190 -14.55 4.78 12.84
N ASP A 191 -14.16 3.73 13.59
CA ASP A 191 -13.23 2.70 13.17
C ASP A 191 -13.78 1.90 11.97
N VAL A 192 -15.03 1.46 12.05
CA VAL A 192 -15.70 0.69 10.98
C VAL A 192 -15.78 1.51 9.67
N VAL A 193 -16.10 2.80 9.74
CA VAL A 193 -16.21 3.65 8.53
C VAL A 193 -14.86 3.83 7.86
N VAL A 194 -13.82 4.14 8.62
CA VAL A 194 -12.46 4.30 8.06
C VAL A 194 -11.96 2.98 7.51
N ALA A 195 -12.15 1.87 8.24
CA ALA A 195 -11.80 0.54 7.78
C ALA A 195 -12.50 0.16 6.46
N ALA A 196 -13.79 0.49 6.31
CA ALA A 196 -14.55 0.21 5.09
C ALA A 196 -13.96 0.92 3.87
N ILE A 197 -13.57 2.18 4.04
CA ILE A 197 -12.95 2.98 2.97
C ILE A 197 -11.61 2.37 2.60
N MET A 198 -10.72 2.16 3.58
CA MET A 198 -9.37 1.65 3.34
C MET A 198 -9.38 0.23 2.75
N ALA A 199 -10.19 -0.68 3.31
CA ALA A 199 -10.29 -2.04 2.79
C ALA A 199 -10.84 -2.10 1.36
N THR A 200 -11.77 -1.20 1.01
CA THR A 200 -12.29 -1.10 -0.35
C THR A 200 -11.20 -0.65 -1.32
N LEU A 201 -10.40 0.37 -0.96
CA LEU A 201 -9.28 0.85 -1.76
C LEU A 201 -8.20 -0.25 -1.91
N ALA A 202 -7.86 -0.95 -0.83
CA ALA A 202 -6.90 -2.05 -0.87
C ALA A 202 -7.35 -3.20 -1.80
N LEU A 203 -8.64 -3.57 -1.76
CA LEU A 203 -9.19 -4.61 -2.64
C LEU A 203 -9.23 -4.17 -4.11
N GLN A 204 -9.55 -2.91 -4.40
CA GLN A 204 -9.47 -2.36 -5.75
C GLN A 204 -8.03 -2.39 -6.28
N GLY A 205 -7.07 -1.98 -5.45
CA GLY A 205 -5.65 -2.08 -5.76
C GLY A 205 -5.22 -3.52 -6.05
N ALA A 206 -5.58 -4.46 -5.18
CA ALA A 206 -5.29 -5.89 -5.37
C ALA A 206 -5.87 -6.43 -6.69
N ALA A 207 -7.13 -6.10 -6.99
CA ALA A 207 -7.79 -6.52 -8.23
C ALA A 207 -7.10 -5.95 -9.47
N THR A 208 -6.65 -4.70 -9.42
CA THR A 208 -5.91 -4.04 -10.51
C THR A 208 -4.58 -4.73 -10.76
N VAL A 209 -3.78 -4.97 -9.70
CA VAL A 209 -2.49 -5.68 -9.79
C VAL A 209 -2.69 -7.09 -10.35
N ILE A 210 -3.67 -7.84 -9.87
CA ILE A 210 -3.95 -9.21 -10.35
C ILE A 210 -4.30 -9.18 -11.84
N ARG A 211 -5.18 -8.28 -12.29
CA ARG A 211 -5.57 -8.18 -13.71
C ARG A 211 -4.39 -7.83 -14.60
N GLN A 212 -3.57 -6.86 -14.21
CA GLN A 212 -2.37 -6.48 -14.95
C GLN A 212 -1.37 -7.64 -15.04
N SER A 213 -1.06 -8.27 -13.92
CA SER A 213 -0.10 -9.38 -13.86
C SER A 213 -0.55 -10.57 -14.70
N LEU A 214 -1.85 -10.91 -14.68
CA LEU A 214 -2.41 -11.94 -15.53
C LEU A 214 -2.35 -11.59 -17.01
N GLY A 215 -2.55 -10.30 -17.35
CA GLY A 215 -2.40 -9.77 -18.71
C GLY A 215 -0.95 -9.94 -19.22
N GLU A 216 0.03 -9.56 -18.39
CA GLU A 216 1.46 -9.70 -18.72
C GLU A 216 1.89 -11.16 -18.89
N LEU A 217 1.41 -12.06 -18.04
CA LEU A 217 1.71 -13.49 -18.13
C LEU A 217 1.12 -14.17 -19.39
N ARG A 218 0.06 -13.58 -19.97
CA ARG A 218 -0.57 -14.10 -21.20
C ARG A 218 0.08 -13.58 -22.48
N GLN A 219 0.95 -12.56 -22.40
CA GLN A 219 1.64 -12.05 -23.59
C GLN A 219 2.67 -13.08 -24.06
N PRO A 220 2.67 -13.48 -25.36
CA PRO A 220 3.69 -14.34 -25.90
C PRO A 220 5.05 -13.65 -25.81
N VAL A 221 6.09 -14.39 -25.45
CA VAL A 221 7.47 -13.90 -25.43
C VAL A 221 7.81 -13.42 -26.84
N HIS A 222 7.92 -12.10 -27.00
CA HIS A 222 8.38 -11.52 -28.26
C HIS A 222 9.86 -11.83 -28.38
N VAL A 223 10.21 -12.89 -29.13
CA VAL A 223 11.58 -13.15 -29.54
C VAL A 223 11.86 -12.17 -30.68
N PRO A 224 12.83 -11.23 -30.54
CA PRO A 224 13.23 -10.41 -31.68
C PRO A 224 13.65 -11.33 -32.80
N ALA A 225 13.10 -11.15 -34.00
CA ALA A 225 13.61 -11.77 -35.20
C ALA A 225 15.04 -11.24 -35.45
N GLU A 226 16.01 -12.14 -35.51
CA GLU A 226 17.40 -11.86 -35.92
C GLU A 226 17.47 -11.37 -37.38
#